data_b6a5e5b8f4f6dd2ccd9a618ec40cb93e
#
_entry.id   b6a5e5b8f4f6dd2ccd9a618ec40cb93e
#
_cell.length_a   1.000
_cell.length_b   1.000
_cell.length_c   1.000
_cell.angle_alpha   90.00
_cell.angle_beta   90.00
_cell.angle_gamma   90.00
#
_symmetry.space_group_name_H-M   'P 1'
#
loop_
_entity.id
_entity.type
_entity.pdbx_description
1 polymer ?
#
loop_
_entity_poly.entity_id
_entity_poly.type
_entity_poly.pdbx_seq_one_letter_code
_entity_poly.pdbx_strand_id
1 'polypeptide(L)'
;MVGRQWPVHKMSAWTVQGPHLTWNEVEKRKLSGERIPLFIVGHPYTGDHIICCGMYRVLAKDWKVIILTRPGQHKTVCLLMQGISDAETLEIAESEMDAYSHTLRDSVILRFGDHCDLPFDHNNFDIDFYRHAGIDFIERWKSFHIPEIKQVQRPAGEYKFVHDRPEANNAKLNIEGERPRAQEHIFAHRDLILGAKSIHCVSSAFAAFADSLQLVEKDLNFYPFGREIPKHINNWKIWA
;
A
#
# COMPACT_ATOMS: atom_id res chain seq x y z
N MET A 1 -26.56 -7.98 8.48
CA MET A 1 -25.29 -7.88 7.75
C MET A 1 -24.80 -9.31 7.53
N VAL A 2 -24.74 -9.77 6.28
CA VAL A 2 -24.15 -11.08 5.97
C VAL A 2 -22.65 -10.91 6.13
N GLY A 3 -22.08 -11.55 7.15
CA GLY A 3 -20.63 -11.52 7.39
C GLY A 3 -19.89 -12.01 6.15
N ARG A 4 -18.85 -11.28 5.77
CA ARG A 4 -17.97 -11.69 4.67
C ARG A 4 -17.36 -13.04 5.04
N GLN A 5 -17.70 -14.09 4.29
CA GLN A 5 -17.00 -15.37 4.43
C GLN A 5 -15.58 -15.19 3.85
N TRP A 6 -14.61 -15.14 4.74
CA TRP A 6 -13.20 -15.14 4.35
C TRP A 6 -12.84 -16.58 3.93
N PRO A 7 -12.34 -16.79 2.70
CA PRO A 7 -11.97 -18.13 2.23
C PRO A 7 -10.64 -18.60 2.85
N VAL A 8 -10.46 -18.38 4.13
CA VAL A 8 -9.19 -18.46 4.87
C VAL A 8 -8.60 -19.87 4.88
N HIS A 9 -9.41 -20.91 4.71
CA HIS A 9 -8.97 -22.31 4.75
C HIS A 9 -8.16 -22.77 3.50
N LYS A 10 -8.04 -21.93 2.48
CA LYS A 10 -7.46 -22.33 1.19
C LYS A 10 -6.24 -21.50 0.75
N MET A 11 -5.81 -20.54 1.57
CA MET A 11 -4.77 -19.59 1.15
C MET A 11 -3.52 -19.77 2.00
N SER A 12 -2.44 -20.27 1.40
CA SER A 12 -1.14 -20.47 2.08
C SER A 12 -0.47 -19.16 2.53
N ALA A 13 -0.98 -17.99 2.10
CA ALA A 13 -0.55 -16.68 2.61
C ALA A 13 -0.98 -16.41 4.06
N TRP A 14 -1.98 -17.14 4.56
CA TRP A 14 -2.55 -16.94 5.88
C TRP A 14 -2.14 -18.07 6.82
N THR A 15 -1.61 -17.74 7.96
CA THR A 15 -1.23 -18.71 8.99
C THR A 15 -1.82 -18.34 10.35
N VAL A 16 -2.20 -19.35 11.13
CA VAL A 16 -2.62 -19.18 12.51
C VAL A 16 -1.44 -19.51 13.41
N GLN A 17 -1.15 -18.65 14.36
CA GLN A 17 -0.04 -18.79 15.30
C GLN A 17 -0.52 -18.92 16.74
N GLY A 18 -0.06 -19.98 17.40
CA GLY A 18 -0.31 -20.19 18.83
C GLY A 18 -0.77 -21.62 19.14
N PRO A 19 -0.51 -22.11 20.35
CA PRO A 19 -0.79 -23.50 20.72
C PRO A 19 -2.30 -23.81 20.84
N HIS A 20 -3.13 -22.76 20.98
CA HIS A 20 -4.57 -22.92 21.20
C HIS A 20 -5.43 -22.28 20.11
N LEU A 21 -4.84 -21.56 19.18
CA LEU A 21 -5.57 -20.92 18.10
C LEU A 21 -5.59 -21.83 16.86
N THR A 22 -6.77 -22.25 16.45
CA THR A 22 -7.03 -22.97 15.21
C THR A 22 -7.97 -22.14 14.34
N TRP A 23 -8.11 -22.46 13.05
CA TRP A 23 -9.08 -21.78 12.18
C TRP A 23 -10.51 -21.86 12.71
N ASN A 24 -10.91 -22.99 13.29
CA ASN A 24 -12.24 -23.14 13.91
C ASN A 24 -12.40 -22.19 15.10
N GLU A 25 -11.37 -22.01 15.90
CA GLU A 25 -11.41 -21.06 17.02
C GLU A 25 -11.41 -19.60 16.53
N VAL A 26 -10.67 -19.27 15.47
CA VAL A 26 -10.74 -17.97 14.81
C VAL A 26 -12.16 -17.65 14.36
N GLU A 27 -12.82 -18.57 13.65
CA GLU A 27 -14.20 -18.39 13.21
C GLU A 27 -15.16 -18.21 14.39
N LYS A 28 -15.06 -19.03 15.41
CA LYS A 28 -15.90 -18.96 16.61
C LYS A 28 -15.75 -17.61 17.32
N ARG A 29 -14.53 -17.14 17.52
CA ARG A 29 -14.23 -15.84 18.16
C ARG A 29 -14.75 -14.68 17.32
N LYS A 30 -14.61 -14.73 15.99
CA LYS A 30 -15.19 -13.73 15.09
C LYS A 30 -16.72 -13.72 15.12
N LEU A 31 -17.37 -14.87 15.20
CA LEU A 31 -18.83 -14.97 15.35
C LEU A 31 -19.33 -14.37 16.67
N SER A 32 -18.51 -14.38 17.71
CA SER A 32 -18.81 -13.70 18.99
C SER A 32 -18.53 -12.19 18.97
N GLY A 33 -18.06 -11.65 17.82
CA GLY A 33 -17.75 -10.23 17.66
C GLY A 33 -16.34 -9.84 18.11
N GLU A 34 -15.49 -10.81 18.43
CA GLU A 34 -14.10 -10.54 18.79
C GLU A 34 -13.26 -10.17 17.55
N ARG A 35 -12.43 -9.15 17.69
CA ARG A 35 -11.43 -8.76 16.68
C ARG A 35 -10.10 -9.38 17.01
N ILE A 36 -9.76 -10.44 16.29
CA ILE A 36 -8.52 -11.18 16.45
C ILE A 36 -7.37 -10.37 15.83
N PRO A 37 -6.18 -10.33 16.47
CA PRO A 37 -5.02 -9.70 15.87
C PRO A 37 -4.64 -10.35 14.52
N LEU A 38 -4.53 -9.53 13.50
CA LEU A 38 -4.02 -9.88 12.18
C LEU A 38 -2.72 -9.13 11.94
N PHE A 39 -1.60 -9.85 11.98
CA PHE A 39 -0.31 -9.30 11.63
C PHE A 39 -0.09 -9.38 10.13
N ILE A 40 0.28 -8.25 9.53
CA ILE A 40 0.59 -8.17 8.11
C ILE A 40 2.09 -8.04 7.95
N VAL A 41 2.68 -9.07 7.35
CA VAL A 41 4.10 -9.14 6.96
C VAL A 41 4.14 -8.96 5.46
N GLY A 42 4.53 -7.78 5.02
CA GLY A 42 4.40 -7.39 3.63
C GLY A 42 5.65 -6.73 3.06
N HIS A 43 5.46 -6.19 1.89
CA HIS A 43 6.51 -5.56 1.11
C HIS A 43 7.01 -4.26 1.77
N PRO A 44 8.30 -3.99 1.69
CA PRO A 44 8.94 -2.97 2.52
C PRO A 44 9.00 -1.57 1.92
N TYR A 45 8.52 -1.32 0.70
CA TYR A 45 8.66 -0.02 0.05
C TYR A 45 7.43 0.89 0.21
N THR A 46 7.66 2.21 0.25
CA THR A 46 6.60 3.22 0.40
C THR A 46 5.50 3.09 -0.66
N GLY A 47 5.88 2.82 -1.92
CA GLY A 47 4.94 2.66 -3.02
C GLY A 47 3.99 1.49 -2.80
N ASP A 48 4.51 0.39 -2.30
CA ASP A 48 3.73 -0.83 -2.05
C ASP A 48 2.76 -0.65 -0.89
N HIS A 49 3.15 0.05 0.16
CA HIS A 49 2.22 0.41 1.23
C HIS A 49 1.09 1.32 0.74
N ILE A 50 1.37 2.25 -0.18
CA ILE A 50 0.34 3.08 -0.82
C ILE A 50 -0.62 2.20 -1.63
N ILE A 51 -0.10 1.28 -2.43
CA ILE A 51 -0.89 0.30 -3.19
C ILE A 51 -1.75 -0.54 -2.25
N CYS A 52 -1.20 -1.03 -1.15
CA CYS A 52 -1.89 -1.90 -0.19
C CYS A 52 -2.87 -1.16 0.75
N CYS A 53 -2.93 0.18 0.73
CA CYS A 53 -3.77 0.95 1.65
C CYS A 53 -5.23 0.48 1.66
N GLY A 54 -5.84 0.31 0.49
CA GLY A 54 -7.22 -0.17 0.37
C GLY A 54 -7.41 -1.56 1.00
N MET A 55 -6.46 -2.47 0.78
CA MET A 55 -6.44 -3.80 1.39
C MET A 55 -6.40 -3.73 2.92
N TYR A 56 -5.48 -2.93 3.49
CA TYR A 56 -5.37 -2.76 4.93
C TYR A 56 -6.66 -2.25 5.56
N ARG A 57 -7.29 -1.27 4.93
CA ARG A 57 -8.54 -0.67 5.40
C ARG A 57 -9.74 -1.62 5.29
N VAL A 58 -9.77 -2.48 4.30
CA VAL A 58 -10.79 -3.53 4.19
C VAL A 58 -10.60 -4.59 5.26
N LEU A 59 -9.37 -5.03 5.49
CA LEU A 59 -9.05 -5.99 6.56
C LEU A 59 -9.39 -5.46 7.94
N ALA A 60 -9.12 -4.18 8.20
CA ALA A 60 -9.40 -3.53 9.48
C ALA A 60 -10.89 -3.43 9.84
N LYS A 61 -11.81 -3.74 8.92
CA LYS A 61 -13.25 -3.84 9.24
C LYS A 61 -13.56 -5.07 10.10
N ASP A 62 -12.78 -6.16 9.89
CA ASP A 62 -13.07 -7.48 10.50
C ASP A 62 -11.95 -7.97 11.44
N TRP A 63 -10.81 -7.29 11.45
CA TRP A 63 -9.61 -7.70 12.20
C TRP A 63 -9.03 -6.52 12.98
N LYS A 64 -8.33 -6.80 14.09
CA LYS A 64 -7.38 -5.88 14.68
C LYS A 64 -6.10 -5.95 13.86
N VAL A 65 -5.92 -5.04 12.90
CA VAL A 65 -4.80 -5.07 11.95
C VAL A 65 -3.53 -4.49 12.57
N ILE A 66 -2.44 -5.22 12.49
CA ILE A 66 -1.11 -4.79 12.93
C ILE A 66 -0.15 -4.93 11.74
N ILE A 67 0.31 -3.80 11.20
CA ILE A 67 1.17 -3.79 10.02
C ILE A 67 2.62 -3.69 10.45
N LEU A 68 3.43 -4.68 10.11
CA LEU A 68 4.87 -4.63 10.31
C LEU A 68 5.49 -3.75 9.24
N THR A 69 6.26 -2.77 9.66
CA THR A 69 6.87 -1.77 8.78
C THR A 69 8.36 -1.68 9.02
N ARG A 70 9.15 -1.44 7.98
CA ARG A 70 10.55 -1.06 8.13
C ARG A 70 10.72 0.32 8.75
N PRO A 71 11.85 0.59 9.40
CA PRO A 71 12.29 1.95 9.68
C PRO A 71 12.21 2.82 8.42
N GLY A 72 11.68 4.03 8.56
CA GLY A 72 11.46 4.95 7.45
C GLY A 72 10.14 4.79 6.69
N GLN A 73 9.42 3.66 6.83
CA GLN A 73 8.08 3.47 6.26
C GLN A 73 6.96 3.68 7.28
N HIS A 74 7.26 3.56 8.55
CA HIS A 74 6.32 3.60 9.66
C HIS A 74 5.38 4.82 9.60
N LYS A 75 5.95 6.03 9.48
CA LYS A 75 5.16 7.26 9.36
C LYS A 75 4.17 7.24 8.20
N THR A 76 4.57 6.71 7.05
CA THR A 76 3.70 6.60 5.88
C THR A 76 2.51 5.69 6.17
N VAL A 77 2.75 4.53 6.78
CA VAL A 77 1.68 3.57 7.09
C VAL A 77 0.77 4.11 8.19
N CYS A 78 1.29 4.76 9.22
CA CYS A 78 0.47 5.45 10.22
C CYS A 78 -0.49 6.45 9.57
N LEU A 79 -0.02 7.23 8.60
CA LEU A 79 -0.85 8.18 7.87
C LEU A 79 -1.92 7.48 7.04
N LEU A 80 -1.59 6.41 6.33
CA LEU A 80 -2.55 5.63 5.53
C LEU A 80 -3.66 5.00 6.40
N MET A 81 -3.36 4.72 7.67
CA MET A 81 -4.29 4.12 8.62
C MET A 81 -5.05 5.14 9.47
N GLN A 82 -4.89 6.44 9.22
CA GLN A 82 -5.68 7.47 9.91
C GLN A 82 -7.19 7.18 9.89
N GLY A 83 -7.84 7.41 11.03
CA GLY A 83 -9.29 7.20 11.21
C GLY A 83 -9.72 5.74 11.39
N ILE A 84 -8.79 4.80 11.55
CA ILE A 84 -9.07 3.41 11.90
C ILE A 84 -8.60 3.16 13.34
N SER A 85 -9.54 2.95 14.26
CA SER A 85 -9.25 2.77 15.69
C SER A 85 -8.52 1.47 16.01
N ASP A 86 -8.73 0.43 15.21
CA ASP A 86 -8.22 -0.93 15.44
C ASP A 86 -7.08 -1.30 14.49
N ALA A 87 -6.35 -0.30 14.01
CA ALA A 87 -5.15 -0.51 13.22
C ALA A 87 -3.93 0.04 13.96
N GLU A 88 -2.92 -0.77 14.06
CA GLU A 88 -1.63 -0.45 14.65
C GLU A 88 -0.51 -0.65 13.61
N THR A 89 0.59 0.05 13.80
CA THR A 89 1.80 -0.16 13.01
C THR A 89 2.95 -0.43 13.95
N LEU A 90 3.77 -1.40 13.62
CA LEU A 90 4.92 -1.79 14.40
C LEU A 90 6.18 -1.71 13.53
N GLU A 91 7.13 -0.86 13.95
CA GLU A 91 8.40 -0.70 13.26
C GLU A 91 9.35 -1.83 13.66
N ILE A 92 9.81 -2.59 12.66
CA ILE A 92 10.73 -3.73 12.84
C ILE A 92 11.75 -3.69 11.71
N ALA A 93 13.01 -3.97 12.03
CA ALA A 93 14.04 -4.12 11.02
C ALA A 93 13.67 -5.28 10.06
N GLU A 94 13.89 -5.10 8.77
CA GLU A 94 13.53 -6.10 7.76
C GLU A 94 14.14 -7.47 8.06
N SER A 95 15.41 -7.52 8.46
CA SER A 95 16.11 -8.74 8.83
C SER A 95 15.50 -9.47 10.04
N GLU A 96 14.67 -8.79 10.83
CA GLU A 96 14.04 -9.34 12.04
C GLU A 96 12.56 -9.69 11.85
N MET A 97 11.93 -9.26 10.74
CA MET A 97 10.49 -9.43 10.52
C MET A 97 10.06 -10.91 10.59
N ASP A 98 10.78 -11.79 9.92
CA ASP A 98 10.42 -13.21 9.91
C ASP A 98 10.61 -13.82 11.28
N ALA A 99 11.76 -13.58 11.93
CA ALA A 99 12.01 -14.07 13.28
C ALA A 99 10.96 -13.56 14.27
N TYR A 100 10.60 -12.27 14.20
CA TYR A 100 9.56 -11.69 15.03
C TYR A 100 8.21 -12.36 14.76
N SER A 101 7.85 -12.58 13.51
CA SER A 101 6.58 -13.20 13.14
C SER A 101 6.40 -14.60 13.74
N HIS A 102 7.50 -15.34 13.95
CA HIS A 102 7.47 -16.65 14.61
C HIS A 102 7.28 -16.59 16.13
N THR A 103 7.49 -15.43 16.74
CA THR A 103 7.26 -15.24 18.19
C THR A 103 5.81 -14.92 18.54
N LEU A 104 5.01 -14.51 17.54
CA LEU A 104 3.60 -14.15 17.74
C LEU A 104 2.79 -15.34 18.26
N ARG A 105 1.80 -15.03 19.12
CA ARG A 105 0.91 -16.03 19.70
C ARG A 105 -0.54 -15.55 19.61
N ASP A 106 -1.47 -16.48 19.53
CA ASP A 106 -2.91 -16.22 19.49
C ASP A 106 -3.32 -15.18 18.45
N SER A 107 -2.71 -15.26 17.28
CA SER A 107 -2.85 -14.29 16.19
C SER A 107 -2.93 -14.99 14.84
N VAL A 108 -3.41 -14.24 13.86
CA VAL A 108 -3.37 -14.62 12.44
C VAL A 108 -2.29 -13.80 11.76
N ILE A 109 -1.57 -14.40 10.83
CA ILE A 109 -0.52 -13.74 10.05
C ILE A 109 -0.89 -13.84 8.58
N LEU A 110 -0.89 -12.70 7.90
CA LEU A 110 -0.94 -12.60 6.45
C LEU A 110 0.45 -12.25 5.92
N ARG A 111 1.01 -13.09 5.08
CA ARG A 111 2.27 -12.85 4.38
C ARG A 111 2.04 -12.65 2.90
N PHE A 112 2.79 -11.75 2.29
CA PHE A 112 2.79 -11.55 0.84
C PHE A 112 4.14 -11.02 0.35
N GLY A 113 4.34 -11.00 -0.98
CA GLY A 113 5.64 -10.73 -1.58
C GLY A 113 6.66 -11.81 -1.24
N ASP A 114 7.88 -11.41 -0.99
CA ASP A 114 9.01 -12.33 -0.71
C ASP A 114 8.89 -13.07 0.64
N HIS A 115 7.92 -12.69 1.48
CA HIS A 115 7.63 -13.33 2.76
C HIS A 115 6.57 -14.44 2.66
N CYS A 116 6.14 -14.80 1.44
CA CYS A 116 5.06 -15.76 1.20
C CYS A 116 5.57 -16.91 0.32
N ASP A 117 5.20 -18.15 0.67
CA ASP A 117 5.52 -19.35 -0.12
C ASP A 117 4.63 -19.49 -1.38
N LEU A 118 3.68 -18.58 -1.58
CA LEU A 118 2.84 -18.57 -2.78
C LEU A 118 3.61 -18.02 -3.98
N PRO A 119 3.32 -18.51 -5.19
CA PRO A 119 3.83 -17.91 -6.41
C PRO A 119 3.49 -16.42 -6.45
N PHE A 120 4.52 -15.61 -6.61
CA PHE A 120 4.42 -14.16 -6.72
C PHE A 120 4.79 -13.72 -8.14
N ASP A 121 3.83 -13.11 -8.83
CA ASP A 121 4.07 -12.59 -10.17
C ASP A 121 4.59 -11.16 -10.10
N HIS A 122 5.88 -10.98 -10.28
CA HIS A 122 6.50 -9.66 -10.27
C HIS A 122 5.89 -8.69 -11.32
N ASN A 123 5.36 -9.19 -12.44
CA ASN A 123 4.70 -8.36 -13.44
C ASN A 123 3.29 -7.90 -13.04
N ASN A 124 2.68 -8.57 -12.05
CA ASN A 124 1.37 -8.26 -11.51
C ASN A 124 1.40 -8.21 -9.98
N PHE A 125 2.52 -7.77 -9.40
CA PHE A 125 2.77 -7.80 -7.97
C PHE A 125 1.67 -7.12 -7.14
N ASP A 126 1.13 -6.04 -7.63
CA ASP A 126 0.07 -5.28 -6.98
C ASP A 126 -1.27 -6.04 -6.94
N ILE A 127 -1.59 -6.81 -7.99
CA ILE A 127 -2.75 -7.71 -8.00
C ILE A 127 -2.53 -8.86 -7.01
N ASP A 128 -1.31 -9.40 -6.96
CA ASP A 128 -0.97 -10.52 -6.09
C ASP A 128 -1.09 -10.17 -4.61
N PHE A 129 -0.76 -8.95 -4.20
CA PHE A 129 -1.01 -8.50 -2.84
C PHE A 129 -2.48 -8.66 -2.44
N TYR A 130 -3.40 -8.22 -3.28
CA TYR A 130 -4.83 -8.32 -3.04
C TYR A 130 -5.34 -9.75 -3.14
N ARG A 131 -4.85 -10.53 -4.11
CA ARG A 131 -5.17 -11.95 -4.28
C ARG A 131 -4.77 -12.77 -3.06
N HIS A 132 -3.56 -12.56 -2.52
CA HIS A 132 -3.08 -13.24 -1.32
C HIS A 132 -3.91 -12.88 -0.07
N ALA A 133 -4.40 -11.66 0.00
CA ALA A 133 -5.29 -11.23 1.06
C ALA A 133 -6.75 -11.67 0.89
N GLY A 134 -7.13 -12.23 -0.27
CA GLY A 134 -8.52 -12.58 -0.57
C GLY A 134 -9.44 -11.38 -0.74
N ILE A 135 -8.88 -10.25 -1.19
CA ILE A 135 -9.59 -8.97 -1.35
C ILE A 135 -9.67 -8.63 -2.84
N ASP A 136 -10.82 -8.12 -3.27
CA ASP A 136 -10.98 -7.64 -4.63
C ASP A 136 -10.00 -6.49 -4.90
N PHE A 137 -9.28 -6.59 -6.01
CA PHE A 137 -8.26 -5.61 -6.39
C PHE A 137 -8.80 -4.19 -6.56
N ILE A 138 -10.08 -4.03 -6.90
CA ILE A 138 -10.71 -2.71 -7.01
C ILE A 138 -10.68 -1.91 -5.70
N GLU A 139 -10.58 -2.60 -4.56
CA GLU A 139 -10.48 -1.96 -3.25
C GLU A 139 -9.20 -1.13 -3.08
N ARG A 140 -8.18 -1.34 -3.90
CA ARG A 140 -6.98 -0.50 -3.97
C ARG A 140 -7.36 0.99 -4.07
N TRP A 141 -8.31 1.32 -4.92
CA TRP A 141 -8.75 2.69 -5.16
C TRP A 141 -10.01 3.05 -4.38
N LYS A 142 -10.97 2.12 -4.32
CA LYS A 142 -12.27 2.35 -3.69
C LYS A 142 -12.16 2.57 -2.17
N SER A 143 -11.25 1.86 -1.53
CA SER A 143 -10.99 1.96 -0.09
C SER A 143 -9.73 2.76 0.23
N PHE A 144 -9.10 3.42 -0.75
CA PHE A 144 -7.95 4.28 -0.51
C PHE A 144 -8.32 5.48 0.36
N HIS A 145 -7.47 5.77 1.32
CA HIS A 145 -7.61 6.95 2.19
C HIS A 145 -6.52 7.97 1.88
N ILE A 146 -6.92 9.18 1.61
CA ILE A 146 -6.00 10.31 1.44
C ILE A 146 -5.73 10.89 2.83
N PRO A 147 -4.48 10.77 3.34
CA PRO A 147 -4.16 11.26 4.68
C PRO A 147 -4.32 12.78 4.80
N GLU A 148 -4.82 13.21 5.95
CA GLU A 148 -4.88 14.62 6.29
C GLU A 148 -3.51 15.09 6.84
N ILE A 149 -2.83 15.90 6.05
CA ILE A 149 -1.51 16.46 6.37
C ILE A 149 -1.40 17.84 5.75
N LYS A 150 -0.59 18.71 6.37
CA LYS A 150 -0.30 20.05 5.81
C LYS A 150 0.26 19.91 4.40
N GLN A 151 -0.37 20.61 3.45
CA GLN A 151 -0.01 20.57 2.04
C GLN A 151 1.10 21.56 1.71
N VAL A 152 1.96 21.19 0.76
CA VAL A 152 2.90 22.13 0.15
C VAL A 152 2.14 23.16 -0.68
N GLN A 153 2.64 24.39 -0.67
CA GLN A 153 2.03 25.47 -1.43
C GLN A 153 2.19 25.21 -2.94
N ARG A 154 1.11 25.35 -3.68
CA ARG A 154 1.10 25.30 -5.14
C ARG A 154 1.72 26.58 -5.74
N PRO A 155 2.41 26.50 -6.88
CA PRO A 155 2.81 27.67 -7.64
C PRO A 155 1.60 28.40 -8.22
N ALA A 156 1.78 29.66 -8.56
CA ALA A 156 0.78 30.41 -9.33
C ALA A 156 0.81 30.00 -10.80
N GLY A 157 -0.34 29.97 -11.45
CA GLY A 157 -0.45 29.66 -12.88
C GLY A 157 -0.44 28.16 -13.21
N GLU A 158 -0.31 27.85 -14.50
CA GLU A 158 -0.26 26.48 -15.01
C GLU A 158 1.13 25.89 -14.81
N TYR A 159 1.19 24.64 -14.36
CA TYR A 159 2.44 23.89 -14.20
C TYR A 159 2.26 22.40 -14.49
N LYS A 160 3.38 21.71 -14.67
CA LYS A 160 3.47 20.25 -14.71
C LYS A 160 4.00 19.75 -13.38
N PHE A 161 3.49 18.64 -12.88
CA PHE A 161 4.14 17.91 -11.79
C PHE A 161 5.11 16.89 -12.38
N VAL A 162 6.35 16.90 -11.93
CA VAL A 162 7.40 16.00 -12.45
C VAL A 162 8.07 15.30 -11.29
N HIS A 163 8.00 13.97 -11.26
CA HIS A 163 8.76 13.16 -10.33
C HIS A 163 9.70 12.23 -11.07
N ASP A 164 10.99 12.48 -10.91
CA ASP A 164 12.08 11.65 -11.40
C ASP A 164 12.97 11.15 -10.25
N ARG A 165 13.85 10.20 -10.55
CA ARG A 165 14.78 9.61 -9.58
C ARG A 165 16.16 9.50 -10.19
N PRO A 166 16.87 10.61 -10.37
CA PRO A 166 18.18 10.62 -11.02
C PRO A 166 19.22 9.78 -10.26
N GLU A 167 19.06 9.63 -8.94
CA GLU A 167 19.90 8.79 -8.08
C GLU A 167 19.64 7.27 -8.24
N ALA A 168 18.51 6.92 -8.82
CA ALA A 168 18.11 5.53 -9.04
C ALA A 168 18.01 5.26 -10.56
N ASN A 169 18.95 4.49 -11.11
CA ASN A 169 18.96 4.03 -12.50
C ASN A 169 18.98 5.17 -13.55
N ASN A 170 19.54 6.35 -13.21
CA ASN A 170 19.54 7.54 -14.07
C ASN A 170 18.15 7.94 -14.60
N ALA A 171 17.09 7.63 -13.86
CA ALA A 171 15.70 7.91 -14.23
C ALA A 171 15.39 9.42 -14.14
N LYS A 172 16.13 10.25 -14.92
CA LYS A 172 15.95 11.68 -14.99
C LYS A 172 15.06 12.05 -16.18
N LEU A 173 14.02 12.83 -15.92
CA LEU A 173 13.14 13.39 -16.93
C LEU A 173 13.61 14.80 -17.30
N ASN A 174 13.93 15.03 -18.59
CA ASN A 174 14.25 16.36 -19.11
C ASN A 174 12.96 17.15 -19.39
N ILE A 175 12.13 17.30 -18.36
CA ILE A 175 10.85 17.99 -18.42
C ILE A 175 10.89 19.12 -17.40
N GLU A 176 10.56 20.32 -17.84
CA GLU A 176 10.40 21.47 -16.96
C GLU A 176 9.06 21.34 -16.18
N GLY A 177 9.11 21.58 -14.88
CA GLY A 177 7.95 21.49 -14.02
C GLY A 177 8.29 21.48 -12.54
N GLU A 178 7.24 21.50 -11.73
CA GLU A 178 7.35 21.44 -10.27
C GLU A 178 7.71 20.02 -9.80
N ARG A 179 8.67 19.95 -8.91
CA ARG A 179 9.14 18.69 -8.33
C ARG A 179 8.78 18.58 -6.84
N PRO A 180 8.67 17.36 -6.31
CA PRO A 180 8.49 17.16 -4.89
C PRO A 180 9.61 17.82 -4.08
N ARG A 181 9.25 18.37 -2.93
CA ARG A 181 10.22 18.90 -1.95
C ARG A 181 10.76 17.76 -1.12
N ALA A 182 12.07 17.55 -1.10
CA ALA A 182 12.72 16.40 -0.48
C ALA A 182 12.47 16.30 1.04
N GLN A 183 12.22 17.43 1.72
CA GLN A 183 11.97 17.46 3.17
C GLN A 183 10.51 17.18 3.55
N GLU A 184 9.61 17.18 2.56
CA GLU A 184 8.19 17.03 2.81
C GLU A 184 7.74 15.59 2.57
N HIS A 185 6.77 15.15 3.37
CA HIS A 185 6.19 13.84 3.21
C HIS A 185 5.43 13.73 1.87
N ILE A 186 5.44 12.54 1.25
CA ILE A 186 4.79 12.30 -0.05
C ILE A 186 3.35 12.83 -0.11
N PHE A 187 2.55 12.60 0.92
CA PHE A 187 1.14 13.02 0.96
C PHE A 187 0.96 14.54 1.10
N ALA A 188 1.99 15.27 1.51
CA ALA A 188 1.96 16.74 1.52
C ALA A 188 1.91 17.34 0.09
N HIS A 189 2.17 16.54 -0.93
CA HIS A 189 2.16 16.97 -2.33
C HIS A 189 0.83 16.70 -3.04
N ARG A 190 -0.23 16.28 -2.32
CA ARG A 190 -1.55 16.02 -2.91
C ARG A 190 -2.05 17.22 -3.72
N ASP A 191 -2.06 18.40 -3.12
CA ASP A 191 -2.59 19.59 -3.78
C ASP A 191 -1.71 20.05 -4.94
N LEU A 192 -0.40 19.80 -4.87
CA LEU A 192 0.52 20.05 -5.97
C LEU A 192 0.21 19.09 -7.15
N ILE A 193 -0.07 17.83 -6.90
CA ILE A 193 -0.47 16.85 -7.93
C ILE A 193 -1.83 17.22 -8.52
N LEU A 194 -2.83 17.50 -7.66
CA LEU A 194 -4.18 17.86 -8.09
C LEU A 194 -4.24 19.17 -8.90
N GLY A 195 -3.36 20.12 -8.62
CA GLY A 195 -3.30 21.42 -9.32
C GLY A 195 -2.53 21.39 -10.64
N ALA A 196 -1.75 20.35 -10.90
CA ALA A 196 -0.95 20.26 -12.11
C ALA A 196 -1.80 20.06 -13.38
N LYS A 197 -1.39 20.65 -14.50
CA LYS A 197 -2.00 20.44 -15.82
C LYS A 197 -1.68 19.04 -16.38
N SER A 198 -0.45 18.59 -16.19
CA SER A 198 -0.01 17.24 -16.53
C SER A 198 0.90 16.69 -15.43
N ILE A 199 0.94 15.35 -15.34
CA ILE A 199 1.72 14.63 -14.35
C ILE A 199 2.68 13.70 -15.09
N HIS A 200 3.95 13.78 -14.72
CA HIS A 200 5.03 13.00 -15.30
C HIS A 200 5.77 12.28 -14.18
N CYS A 201 5.61 10.96 -14.09
CA CYS A 201 6.22 10.16 -13.04
C CYS A 201 7.02 8.98 -13.60
N VAL A 202 8.20 8.77 -13.04
CA VAL A 202 8.88 7.49 -13.15
C VAL A 202 8.21 6.45 -12.23
N SER A 203 8.54 5.15 -12.39
CA SER A 203 8.07 4.10 -11.49
C SER A 203 8.49 4.38 -10.04
N SER A 204 7.55 4.78 -9.20
CA SER A 204 7.83 5.31 -7.85
C SER A 204 6.59 5.37 -6.98
N ALA A 205 6.80 5.64 -5.69
CA ALA A 205 5.72 5.90 -4.73
C ALA A 205 4.82 7.07 -5.14
N PHE A 206 5.37 8.11 -5.81
CA PHE A 206 4.57 9.23 -6.33
C PHE A 206 3.63 8.82 -7.46
N ALA A 207 4.05 7.89 -8.34
CA ALA A 207 3.17 7.34 -9.37
C ALA A 207 2.01 6.55 -8.73
N ALA A 208 2.31 5.71 -7.73
CA ALA A 208 1.29 4.97 -6.98
C ALA A 208 0.32 5.91 -6.25
N PHE A 209 0.83 6.98 -5.64
CA PHE A 209 0.01 7.99 -4.96
C PHE A 209 -0.87 8.78 -5.96
N ALA A 210 -0.29 9.26 -7.05
CA ALA A 210 -1.05 9.98 -8.09
C ALA A 210 -2.15 9.10 -8.68
N ASP A 211 -1.86 7.81 -8.94
CA ASP A 211 -2.88 6.87 -9.42
C ASP A 211 -4.03 6.68 -8.43
N SER A 212 -3.72 6.68 -7.13
CA SER A 212 -4.73 6.55 -6.06
C SER A 212 -5.64 7.79 -5.92
N LEU A 213 -5.27 8.93 -6.50
CA LEU A 213 -6.08 10.15 -6.49
C LEU A 213 -7.18 10.17 -7.57
N GLN A 214 -7.28 9.14 -8.42
CA GLN A 214 -8.32 9.00 -9.46
C GLN A 214 -8.43 10.24 -10.38
N LEU A 215 -7.33 10.61 -11.00
CA LEU A 215 -7.16 11.83 -11.81
C LEU A 215 -7.68 11.67 -13.24
N VAL A 216 -8.99 11.45 -13.42
CA VAL A 216 -9.62 11.03 -14.69
C VAL A 216 -9.40 12.02 -15.85
N GLU A 217 -9.31 13.32 -15.56
CA GLU A 217 -9.22 14.38 -16.58
C GLU A 217 -7.78 14.92 -16.78
N LYS A 218 -6.78 14.30 -16.17
CA LYS A 218 -5.39 14.77 -16.23
C LYS A 218 -4.60 14.10 -17.35
N ASP A 219 -3.64 14.82 -17.90
CA ASP A 219 -2.63 14.25 -18.79
C ASP A 219 -1.58 13.53 -17.95
N LEU A 220 -1.66 12.20 -17.90
CA LEU A 220 -0.84 11.34 -17.04
C LEU A 220 0.22 10.64 -17.89
N ASN A 221 1.49 10.80 -17.52
CA ASN A 221 2.62 10.27 -18.25
C ASN A 221 3.51 9.45 -17.33
N PHE A 222 3.64 8.15 -17.61
CA PHE A 222 4.41 7.19 -16.82
C PHE A 222 5.64 6.68 -17.58
N TYR A 223 6.78 6.69 -16.90
CA TYR A 223 8.09 6.33 -17.43
C TYR A 223 8.67 5.17 -16.62
N PRO A 224 8.57 3.91 -17.08
CA PRO A 224 8.93 2.72 -16.28
C PRO A 224 10.44 2.59 -16.05
N PHE A 225 11.30 3.04 -16.96
CA PHE A 225 12.76 2.87 -16.88
C PHE A 225 13.19 1.43 -16.57
N GLY A 226 12.60 0.47 -17.26
CA GLY A 226 12.91 -0.97 -17.09
C GLY A 226 12.36 -1.60 -15.81
N ARG A 227 11.51 -0.90 -15.06
CA ARG A 227 10.81 -1.45 -13.89
C ARG A 227 9.41 -1.95 -14.27
N GLU A 228 8.87 -2.78 -13.41
CA GLU A 228 7.50 -3.29 -13.53
C GLU A 228 6.49 -2.14 -13.54
N ILE A 229 5.43 -2.33 -14.31
CA ILE A 229 4.35 -1.36 -14.46
C ILE A 229 3.15 -1.89 -13.65
N PRO A 230 2.83 -1.27 -12.50
CA PRO A 230 1.65 -1.66 -11.74
C PRO A 230 0.38 -1.38 -12.54
N LYS A 231 -0.71 -2.06 -12.22
CA LYS A 231 -2.01 -1.74 -12.80
C LYS A 231 -2.47 -0.35 -12.36
N HIS A 232 -2.96 0.41 -13.30
CA HIS A 232 -3.46 1.76 -13.07
C HIS A 232 -4.97 1.83 -13.31
N ILE A 233 -5.68 2.63 -12.50
CA ILE A 233 -7.09 2.98 -12.75
C ILE A 233 -7.20 4.14 -13.73
N ASN A 234 -6.20 5.02 -13.72
CA ASN A 234 -6.16 6.18 -14.58
C ASN A 234 -5.54 5.85 -15.93
N ASN A 235 -5.89 6.62 -16.95
CA ASN A 235 -5.39 6.45 -18.32
C ASN A 235 -3.97 7.04 -18.47
N TRP A 236 -2.97 6.36 -17.93
CA TRP A 236 -1.58 6.74 -18.06
C TRP A 236 -1.06 6.44 -19.47
N LYS A 237 -0.41 7.43 -20.08
CA LYS A 237 0.43 7.20 -21.26
C LYS A 237 1.75 6.60 -20.81
N ILE A 238 2.06 5.40 -21.30
CA ILE A 238 3.30 4.70 -20.96
C ILE A 238 4.36 5.04 -21.99
N TRP A 239 5.48 5.59 -21.53
CA TRP A 239 6.61 5.97 -22.36
C TRP A 239 7.75 4.98 -22.14
N ALA A 240 7.91 4.03 -23.05
CA ALA A 240 8.97 3.01 -22.99
C ALA A 240 10.34 3.54 -23.43
#